data_0f0b72293f46d6779389dcc24427d291
#
_entry.id   0f0b72293f46d6779389dcc24427d291
#
_cell.length_a   1.000
_cell.length_b   1.000
_cell.length_c   1.000
_cell.angle_alpha   90.00
_cell.angle_beta   90.00
_cell.angle_gamma   90.00
#
_symmetry.space_group_name_H-M   'P 1'
#
loop_
_entity.id
_entity.type
_entity.pdbx_description
1 polymer ?
#
loop_
_entity_poly.entity_id
_entity_poly.type
_entity_poly.pdbx_seq_one_letter_code
_entity_poly.pdbx_strand_id
1 'polypeptide(L)'
;AMRCVLVDPYATRNADRLAASLTTPWDIQTVARQDSESMLKDTLSTAEAAISQVWNQNLGRNAAKLRLLQLPNAGTDGVDWGAVSEGCTVCNEFEHETAVAEFVRLAMLEFRIGLRGLDQNFRGGDWGDSHVSFGRLHGEMAGATVGLIGYGRIAQAIARRAAAFDVTVAAVSRRKPDDPI
;
A
#
# COMPACT_ATOMS: atom_id res chain seq x y z
N ALA A 1 -22.67 -22.50 -3.75
CA ALA A 1 -21.40 -21.90 -3.39
C ALA A 1 -21.65 -20.44 -3.00
N MET A 2 -20.91 -19.94 -2.01
CA MET A 2 -20.90 -18.51 -1.67
C MET A 2 -20.30 -17.72 -2.82
N ARG A 3 -20.80 -16.52 -3.08
CA ARG A 3 -20.28 -15.67 -4.16
C ARG A 3 -19.37 -14.59 -3.62
N CYS A 4 -18.17 -14.49 -4.20
CA CYS A 4 -17.21 -13.41 -4.00
C CYS A 4 -17.08 -12.60 -5.28
N VAL A 5 -17.23 -11.26 -5.19
CA VAL A 5 -17.10 -10.38 -6.34
C VAL A 5 -15.83 -9.53 -6.20
N LEU A 6 -14.99 -9.59 -7.21
CA LEU A 6 -13.78 -8.78 -7.31
C LEU A 6 -14.09 -7.54 -8.15
N VAL A 7 -13.97 -6.39 -7.51
CA VAL A 7 -14.19 -5.08 -8.13
C VAL A 7 -12.84 -4.38 -8.23
N ASP A 8 -12.48 -3.75 -9.23
CA ASP A 8 -11.19 -3.11 -9.47
C ASP A 8 -10.11 -4.00 -10.12
N PRO A 9 -9.27 -3.40 -10.95
CA PRO A 9 -8.23 -4.13 -11.68
C PRO A 9 -7.25 -4.88 -10.79
N TYR A 10 -6.95 -4.34 -9.59
CA TYR A 10 -6.04 -5.01 -8.65
C TYR A 10 -6.63 -6.33 -8.14
N ALA A 11 -7.88 -6.32 -7.70
CA ALA A 11 -8.56 -7.52 -7.22
C ALA A 11 -8.75 -8.53 -8.37
N THR A 12 -9.22 -8.06 -9.53
CA THR A 12 -9.53 -8.88 -10.70
C THR A 12 -8.30 -9.63 -11.23
N ARG A 13 -7.14 -8.98 -11.34
CA ARG A 13 -5.92 -9.65 -11.83
C ARG A 13 -5.38 -10.74 -10.89
N ASN A 14 -5.85 -10.77 -9.65
CA ASN A 14 -5.46 -11.76 -8.66
C ASN A 14 -6.53 -12.86 -8.47
N ALA A 15 -7.55 -12.93 -9.32
CA ALA A 15 -8.67 -13.88 -9.20
C ALA A 15 -8.21 -15.34 -9.11
N ASP A 16 -7.34 -15.77 -10.01
CA ASP A 16 -6.83 -17.16 -10.04
C ASP A 16 -6.02 -17.49 -8.78
N ARG A 17 -5.23 -16.53 -8.31
CA ARG A 17 -4.44 -16.69 -7.08
C ARG A 17 -5.34 -16.80 -5.85
N LEU A 18 -6.40 -15.99 -5.79
CA LEU A 18 -7.41 -16.07 -4.75
C LEU A 18 -8.10 -17.43 -4.79
N ALA A 19 -8.59 -17.85 -5.96
CA ALA A 19 -9.25 -19.13 -6.12
C ALA A 19 -8.39 -20.31 -5.66
N ALA A 20 -7.11 -20.31 -6.01
CA ALA A 20 -6.16 -21.35 -5.61
C ALA A 20 -5.85 -21.35 -4.09
N SER A 21 -6.06 -20.23 -3.39
CA SER A 21 -5.79 -20.09 -1.96
C SER A 21 -7.00 -20.45 -1.08
N LEU A 22 -8.19 -20.55 -1.66
CA LEU A 22 -9.42 -20.83 -0.92
C LEU A 22 -9.56 -22.34 -0.69
N THR A 23 -9.87 -22.72 0.54
CA THR A 23 -10.10 -24.13 0.94
C THR A 23 -11.55 -24.56 0.80
N THR A 24 -12.47 -23.63 0.56
CA THR A 24 -13.89 -23.87 0.37
C THR A 24 -14.33 -23.38 -1.03
N PRO A 25 -15.36 -23.99 -1.62
CA PRO A 25 -15.82 -23.61 -2.96
C PRO A 25 -16.50 -22.23 -2.95
N TRP A 26 -15.94 -21.30 -3.71
CA TRP A 26 -16.47 -19.97 -3.96
C TRP A 26 -16.77 -19.79 -5.45
N ASP A 27 -17.87 -19.12 -5.77
CA ASP A 27 -18.15 -18.58 -7.09
C ASP A 27 -17.51 -17.19 -7.16
N ILE A 28 -16.35 -17.10 -7.83
CA ILE A 28 -15.60 -15.85 -7.97
C ILE A 28 -16.02 -15.17 -9.27
N GLN A 29 -16.60 -13.99 -9.15
CA GLN A 29 -17.01 -13.14 -10.25
C GLN A 29 -16.22 -11.84 -10.26
N THR A 30 -16.12 -11.21 -11.42
CA THR A 30 -15.44 -9.92 -11.58
C THR A 30 -16.39 -8.89 -12.17
N VAL A 31 -16.27 -7.66 -11.74
CA VAL A 31 -17.03 -6.52 -12.26
C VAL A 31 -16.20 -5.26 -12.16
N ALA A 32 -16.35 -4.34 -13.10
CA ALA A 32 -15.73 -3.03 -13.04
C ALA A 32 -16.71 -1.99 -12.46
N ARG A 33 -16.21 -1.01 -11.70
CA ARG A 33 -17.05 0.04 -11.09
C ARG A 33 -17.84 0.87 -12.09
N GLN A 34 -17.33 0.98 -13.32
CA GLN A 34 -17.96 1.70 -14.43
C GLN A 34 -18.90 0.85 -15.29
N ASP A 35 -19.06 -0.42 -14.95
CA ASP A 35 -19.99 -1.29 -15.67
C ASP A 35 -21.43 -0.79 -15.55
N SER A 36 -22.28 -1.21 -16.48
CA SER A 36 -23.69 -0.81 -16.48
C SER A 36 -24.40 -1.24 -15.20
N GLU A 37 -25.44 -0.52 -14.83
CA GLU A 37 -26.22 -0.84 -13.62
C GLU A 37 -26.79 -2.26 -13.65
N SER A 38 -27.18 -2.77 -14.83
CA SER A 38 -27.64 -4.15 -14.98
C SER A 38 -26.54 -5.15 -14.66
N MET A 39 -25.31 -4.95 -15.16
CA MET A 39 -24.18 -5.82 -14.85
C MET A 39 -23.82 -5.79 -13.37
N LEU A 40 -23.76 -4.60 -12.77
CA LEU A 40 -23.52 -4.44 -11.34
C LEU A 40 -24.59 -5.17 -10.52
N LYS A 41 -25.87 -5.00 -10.87
CA LYS A 41 -26.99 -5.67 -10.21
C LYS A 41 -26.91 -7.18 -10.36
N ASP A 42 -26.70 -7.70 -11.56
CA ASP A 42 -26.63 -9.13 -11.83
C ASP A 42 -25.49 -9.81 -11.08
N THR A 43 -24.34 -9.11 -10.96
CA THR A 43 -23.16 -9.66 -10.30
C THR A 43 -23.21 -9.50 -8.78
N LEU A 44 -23.59 -8.32 -8.27
CA LEU A 44 -23.51 -7.98 -6.85
C LEU A 44 -24.74 -8.41 -6.04
N SER A 45 -25.92 -8.58 -6.65
CA SER A 45 -27.17 -8.85 -5.92
C SER A 45 -27.15 -10.12 -5.08
N THR A 46 -26.29 -11.07 -5.43
CA THR A 46 -26.12 -12.34 -4.72
C THR A 46 -24.74 -12.46 -4.05
N ALA A 47 -23.92 -11.41 -4.11
CA ALA A 47 -22.60 -11.40 -3.50
C ALA A 47 -22.69 -11.44 -1.97
N GLU A 48 -21.97 -12.35 -1.36
CA GLU A 48 -21.81 -12.43 0.11
C GLU A 48 -20.47 -11.81 0.54
N ALA A 49 -19.47 -11.80 -0.35
CA ALA A 49 -18.20 -11.13 -0.16
C ALA A 49 -17.86 -10.27 -1.38
N ALA A 50 -17.15 -9.15 -1.13
CA ALA A 50 -16.57 -8.35 -2.19
C ALA A 50 -15.14 -7.94 -1.82
N ILE A 51 -14.27 -7.83 -2.83
CA ILE A 51 -12.92 -7.26 -2.68
C ILE A 51 -12.86 -6.02 -3.57
N SER A 52 -12.66 -4.85 -2.96
CA SER A 52 -12.64 -3.57 -3.67
C SER A 52 -11.81 -2.53 -2.92
N GLN A 53 -11.06 -1.70 -3.65
CA GLN A 53 -10.36 -0.54 -3.06
C GLN A 53 -11.30 0.64 -2.80
N VAL A 54 -12.39 0.72 -3.56
CA VAL A 54 -13.37 1.79 -3.47
C VAL A 54 -14.76 1.20 -3.39
N TRP A 55 -15.52 1.65 -2.40
CA TRP A 55 -16.91 1.24 -2.23
C TRP A 55 -17.81 2.49 -2.17
N ASN A 56 -18.72 2.61 -3.09
CA ASN A 56 -19.59 3.77 -3.25
C ASN A 56 -21.07 3.37 -3.33
N GLN A 57 -21.97 4.38 -3.39
CA GLN A 57 -23.40 4.16 -3.48
C GLN A 57 -23.85 3.29 -4.67
N ASN A 58 -23.12 3.40 -5.80
CA ASN A 58 -23.45 2.61 -6.98
C ASN A 58 -23.19 1.11 -6.78
N LEU A 59 -22.13 0.76 -6.05
CA LEU A 59 -21.85 -0.63 -5.68
C LEU A 59 -22.77 -1.10 -4.54
N GLY A 60 -22.87 -0.30 -3.48
CA GLY A 60 -23.58 -0.67 -2.27
C GLY A 60 -25.08 -0.96 -2.50
N ARG A 61 -25.78 -0.14 -3.28
CA ARG A 61 -27.21 -0.35 -3.58
C ARG A 61 -27.50 -1.66 -4.31
N ASN A 62 -26.52 -2.22 -5.01
CA ASN A 62 -26.65 -3.48 -5.74
C ASN A 62 -26.20 -4.70 -4.91
N ALA A 63 -25.60 -4.51 -3.72
CA ALA A 63 -24.96 -5.54 -2.92
C ALA A 63 -25.70 -5.81 -1.59
N ALA A 64 -27.01 -5.94 -1.61
CA ALA A 64 -27.84 -6.06 -0.39
C ALA A 64 -27.53 -7.30 0.47
N LYS A 65 -26.90 -8.34 -0.08
CA LYS A 65 -26.53 -9.57 0.64
C LYS A 65 -25.09 -9.59 1.13
N LEU A 66 -24.34 -8.49 0.94
CA LEU A 66 -22.94 -8.42 1.28
C LEU A 66 -22.74 -8.55 2.80
N ARG A 67 -21.88 -9.47 3.20
CA ARG A 67 -21.51 -9.75 4.59
C ARG A 67 -20.07 -9.41 4.88
N LEU A 68 -19.22 -9.39 3.84
CA LEU A 68 -17.80 -9.07 3.95
C LEU A 68 -17.39 -8.14 2.80
N LEU A 69 -16.83 -7.00 3.15
CA LEU A 69 -16.10 -6.13 2.23
C LEU A 69 -14.62 -6.13 2.62
N GLN A 70 -13.79 -6.76 1.80
CA GLN A 70 -12.34 -6.76 1.97
C GLN A 70 -11.71 -5.64 1.16
N LEU A 71 -10.99 -4.74 1.81
CA LEU A 71 -10.18 -3.73 1.15
C LEU A 71 -8.76 -4.29 0.96
N PRO A 72 -8.21 -4.33 -0.27
CA PRO A 72 -6.86 -4.82 -0.53
C PRO A 72 -5.81 -3.71 -0.29
N ASN A 73 -6.05 -2.87 0.70
CA ASN A 73 -5.20 -1.74 1.11
C ASN A 73 -5.49 -1.36 2.56
N ALA A 74 -4.57 -0.64 3.19
CA ALA A 74 -4.73 -0.21 4.59
C ALA A 74 -5.68 0.98 4.75
N GLY A 75 -5.72 1.88 3.76
CA GLY A 75 -6.59 3.07 3.79
C GLY A 75 -8.06 2.72 3.57
N THR A 76 -8.94 3.46 4.23
CA THR A 76 -10.41 3.33 4.10
C THR A 76 -11.05 4.56 3.44
N ASP A 77 -10.24 5.46 2.93
CA ASP A 77 -10.69 6.75 2.36
C ASP A 77 -11.57 6.57 1.10
N GLY A 78 -11.44 5.41 0.42
CA GLY A 78 -12.24 5.05 -0.73
C GLY A 78 -13.61 4.45 -0.38
N VAL A 79 -13.97 4.33 0.90
CA VAL A 79 -15.22 3.71 1.35
C VAL A 79 -16.25 4.78 1.73
N ASP A 80 -17.34 4.83 1.00
CA ASP A 80 -18.56 5.50 1.45
C ASP A 80 -19.28 4.60 2.47
N TRP A 81 -19.13 4.93 3.73
CA TRP A 81 -19.71 4.15 4.83
C TRP A 81 -21.24 4.08 4.79
N GLY A 82 -21.89 5.09 4.18
CA GLY A 82 -23.33 5.07 3.94
C GLY A 82 -23.77 4.08 2.84
N ALA A 83 -22.83 3.56 2.07
CA ALA A 83 -23.05 2.56 1.04
C ALA A 83 -22.78 1.12 1.51
N VAL A 84 -22.27 0.96 2.73
CA VAL A 84 -22.00 -0.37 3.32
C VAL A 84 -23.30 -0.89 3.94
N SER A 85 -23.69 -2.11 3.58
CA SER A 85 -24.93 -2.74 4.09
C SER A 85 -24.83 -2.93 5.61
N GLU A 86 -25.94 -2.79 6.31
CA GLU A 86 -26.02 -3.08 7.73
C GLU A 86 -25.61 -4.55 8.01
N GLY A 87 -24.75 -4.74 9.02
CA GLY A 87 -24.21 -6.04 9.38
C GLY A 87 -23.06 -6.54 8.47
N CYS A 88 -22.65 -5.76 7.46
CA CYS A 88 -21.47 -6.09 6.67
C CYS A 88 -20.19 -5.81 7.46
N THR A 89 -19.31 -6.80 7.54
CA THR A 89 -17.97 -6.62 8.11
C THR A 89 -17.04 -6.00 7.06
N VAL A 90 -16.36 -4.92 7.41
CA VAL A 90 -15.33 -4.32 6.55
C VAL A 90 -13.96 -4.64 7.12
N CYS A 91 -13.11 -5.25 6.31
CA CYS A 91 -11.72 -5.56 6.64
C CYS A 91 -10.78 -4.82 5.70
N ASN A 92 -9.63 -4.40 6.22
CA ASN A 92 -8.54 -3.82 5.43
C ASN A 92 -7.26 -4.65 5.59
N GLU A 93 -6.22 -4.30 4.84
CA GLU A 93 -4.96 -5.03 4.82
C GLU A 93 -3.83 -4.20 5.43
N PHE A 94 -2.88 -4.92 6.06
CA PHE A 94 -1.62 -4.39 6.56
C PHE A 94 -0.46 -5.27 6.07
N GLU A 95 0.71 -5.16 6.68
CA GLU A 95 1.93 -5.96 6.43
C GLU A 95 2.75 -5.56 5.19
N HIS A 96 2.35 -4.50 4.48
CA HIS A 96 3.14 -3.92 3.39
C HIS A 96 4.18 -2.88 3.89
N GLU A 97 4.23 -2.61 5.19
CA GLU A 97 5.10 -1.61 5.81
C GLU A 97 6.57 -1.88 5.55
N THR A 98 6.96 -3.16 5.48
CA THR A 98 8.34 -3.56 5.21
C THR A 98 8.79 -3.10 3.83
N ALA A 99 8.02 -3.40 2.78
CA ALA A 99 8.34 -3.03 1.41
C ALA A 99 8.43 -1.50 1.24
N VAL A 100 7.48 -0.77 1.85
CA VAL A 100 7.50 0.71 1.84
C VAL A 100 8.71 1.25 2.57
N ALA A 101 9.06 0.70 3.73
CA ALA A 101 10.22 1.15 4.50
C ALA A 101 11.54 0.86 3.79
N GLU A 102 11.65 -0.22 3.04
CA GLU A 102 12.80 -0.54 2.20
C GLU A 102 12.95 0.45 1.04
N PHE A 103 11.83 0.78 0.38
CA PHE A 103 11.82 1.80 -0.67
C PHE A 103 12.26 3.17 -0.14
N VAL A 104 11.72 3.58 1.02
CA VAL A 104 12.10 4.85 1.66
C VAL A 104 13.60 4.86 1.99
N ARG A 105 14.14 3.77 2.50
CA ARG A 105 15.57 3.64 2.79
C ARG A 105 16.44 3.79 1.54
N LEU A 106 16.03 3.15 0.44
CA LEU A 106 16.70 3.32 -0.85
C LEU A 106 16.69 4.79 -1.29
N ALA A 107 15.54 5.47 -1.18
CA ALA A 107 15.41 6.88 -1.54
C ALA A 107 16.29 7.78 -0.66
N MET A 108 16.39 7.49 0.65
CA MET A 108 17.26 8.25 1.58
C MET A 108 18.73 8.10 1.22
N LEU A 109 19.18 6.88 0.92
CA LEU A 109 20.56 6.62 0.48
C LEU A 109 20.83 7.28 -0.87
N GLU A 110 19.93 7.18 -1.83
CA GLU A 110 20.06 7.87 -3.11
C GLU A 110 20.16 9.38 -2.94
N PHE A 111 19.34 9.97 -2.07
CA PHE A 111 19.38 11.41 -1.79
C PHE A 111 20.74 11.85 -1.20
N ARG A 112 21.35 11.03 -0.36
CA ARG A 112 22.64 11.36 0.29
C ARG A 112 23.84 11.10 -0.61
N ILE A 113 23.81 10.04 -1.40
CA ILE A 113 24.94 9.55 -2.20
C ILE A 113 24.86 10.11 -3.63
N GLY A 114 23.66 10.14 -4.22
CA GLY A 114 23.47 10.53 -5.62
C GLY A 114 23.94 9.45 -6.60
N LEU A 115 23.75 8.17 -6.25
CA LEU A 115 24.25 7.03 -7.00
C LEU A 115 23.80 7.04 -8.48
N ARG A 116 22.57 7.48 -8.74
CA ARG A 116 22.07 7.57 -10.14
C ARG A 116 22.88 8.52 -11.01
N GLY A 117 23.27 9.66 -10.44
CA GLY A 117 24.15 10.62 -11.14
C GLY A 117 25.53 10.04 -11.37
N LEU A 118 26.10 9.40 -10.36
CA LEU A 118 27.41 8.74 -10.46
C LEU A 118 27.41 7.62 -11.51
N ASP A 119 26.38 6.75 -11.53
CA ASP A 119 26.22 5.68 -12.53
C ASP A 119 26.07 6.25 -13.96
N GLN A 120 25.29 7.32 -14.09
CA GLN A 120 25.08 7.96 -15.41
C GLN A 120 26.38 8.57 -15.94
N ASN A 121 27.14 9.28 -15.11
CA ASN A 121 28.44 9.86 -15.49
C ASN A 121 29.43 8.77 -15.85
N PHE A 122 29.52 7.73 -15.03
CA PHE A 122 30.38 6.58 -15.27
C PHE A 122 30.10 5.88 -16.59
N ARG A 123 28.81 5.64 -16.90
CA ARG A 123 28.40 5.07 -18.21
C ARG A 123 28.73 5.98 -19.39
N GLY A 124 28.78 7.29 -19.15
CA GLY A 124 29.23 8.29 -20.11
C GLY A 124 30.74 8.36 -20.28
N GLY A 125 31.51 7.58 -19.51
CA GLY A 125 32.98 7.61 -19.51
C GLY A 125 33.58 8.69 -18.61
N ASP A 126 32.77 9.36 -17.79
CA ASP A 126 33.22 10.38 -16.85
C ASP A 126 33.38 9.81 -15.43
N TRP A 127 34.58 9.81 -14.93
CA TRP A 127 34.96 9.38 -13.58
C TRP A 127 35.12 10.53 -12.60
N GLY A 128 34.99 11.78 -13.06
CA GLY A 128 35.33 12.97 -12.28
C GLY A 128 34.71 12.99 -10.91
N ASP A 129 33.40 12.83 -10.82
CA ASP A 129 32.65 12.86 -9.55
C ASP A 129 32.90 11.65 -8.63
N SER A 130 33.44 10.56 -9.17
CA SER A 130 33.71 9.34 -8.40
C SER A 130 35.16 9.24 -7.93
N HIS A 131 36.04 10.16 -8.35
CA HIS A 131 37.46 10.08 -8.06
C HIS A 131 37.78 10.51 -6.62
N VAL A 132 38.49 9.66 -5.90
CA VAL A 132 38.79 9.84 -4.47
C VAL A 132 39.50 11.14 -4.15
N SER A 133 40.34 11.68 -5.05
CA SER A 133 41.16 12.87 -4.78
C SER A 133 40.52 14.21 -5.18
N PHE A 134 39.56 14.18 -6.15
CA PHE A 134 38.99 15.41 -6.68
C PHE A 134 37.50 15.28 -7.08
N GLY A 135 36.90 14.12 -6.85
CA GLY A 135 35.47 13.90 -7.05
C GLY A 135 34.63 14.63 -5.99
N ARG A 136 33.33 14.72 -6.27
CA ARG A 136 32.39 15.32 -5.34
C ARG A 136 32.22 14.44 -4.10
N LEU A 137 32.36 15.04 -2.93
CA LEU A 137 32.02 14.37 -1.68
C LEU A 137 30.50 14.18 -1.59
N HIS A 138 30.06 12.96 -1.38
CA HIS A 138 28.66 12.67 -1.08
C HIS A 138 28.39 12.74 0.42
N GLY A 139 27.13 12.92 0.79
CA GLY A 139 26.73 12.88 2.19
C GLY A 139 26.61 11.46 2.71
N GLU A 140 26.71 11.30 4.03
CA GLU A 140 26.48 10.06 4.74
C GLU A 140 25.13 10.10 5.47
N MET A 141 24.58 8.94 5.77
CA MET A 141 23.39 8.84 6.63
C MET A 141 23.76 9.04 8.10
N ALA A 142 24.93 8.58 8.52
CA ALA A 142 25.39 8.68 9.89
C ALA A 142 25.36 10.14 10.40
N GLY A 143 24.81 10.35 11.59
CA GLY A 143 24.63 11.67 12.20
C GLY A 143 23.51 12.53 11.58
N ALA A 144 22.82 12.06 10.54
CA ALA A 144 21.70 12.79 9.97
C ALA A 144 20.44 12.68 10.86
N THR A 145 19.51 13.62 10.69
CA THR A 145 18.18 13.54 11.31
C THR A 145 17.15 13.16 10.28
N VAL A 146 16.37 12.11 10.56
CA VAL A 146 15.23 11.67 9.77
C VAL A 146 13.94 12.15 10.43
N GLY A 147 13.25 13.07 9.77
CA GLY A 147 11.95 13.59 10.23
C GLY A 147 10.79 12.75 9.68
N LEU A 148 9.90 12.27 10.56
CA LEU A 148 8.71 11.52 10.21
C LEU A 148 7.44 12.33 10.53
N ILE A 149 6.64 12.60 9.51
CA ILE A 149 5.31 13.22 9.67
C ILE A 149 4.27 12.12 9.78
N GLY A 150 3.78 11.89 10.99
CA GLY A 150 3.01 10.72 11.39
C GLY A 150 3.91 9.61 11.94
N TYR A 151 3.42 8.85 12.92
CA TYR A 151 4.15 7.72 13.53
C TYR A 151 3.28 6.47 13.59
N GLY A 152 2.69 6.13 12.43
CA GLY A 152 1.96 4.89 12.21
C GLY A 152 2.87 3.71 11.89
N ARG A 153 2.30 2.58 11.48
CA ARG A 153 3.02 1.32 11.20
C ARG A 153 4.19 1.50 10.21
N ILE A 154 3.96 2.21 9.11
CA ILE A 154 5.01 2.49 8.10
C ILE A 154 6.15 3.31 8.73
N ALA A 155 5.83 4.40 9.43
CA ALA A 155 6.84 5.25 10.06
C ALA A 155 7.67 4.49 11.10
N GLN A 156 7.04 3.63 11.91
CA GLN A 156 7.72 2.75 12.85
C GLN A 156 8.63 1.74 12.13
N ALA A 157 8.19 1.18 11.00
CA ALA A 157 9.02 0.29 10.19
C ALA A 157 10.23 1.01 9.59
N ILE A 158 10.06 2.28 9.19
CA ILE A 158 11.15 3.15 8.71
C ILE A 158 12.13 3.46 9.86
N ALA A 159 11.62 3.90 11.02
CA ALA A 159 12.44 4.27 12.19
C ALA A 159 13.35 3.11 12.62
N ARG A 160 12.78 1.92 12.81
CA ARG A 160 13.57 0.71 13.18
C ARG A 160 14.69 0.40 12.19
N ARG A 161 14.44 0.61 10.88
CA ARG A 161 15.45 0.33 9.84
C ARG A 161 16.44 1.47 9.67
N ALA A 162 16.03 2.71 9.92
CA ALA A 162 16.88 3.87 9.85
C ALA A 162 17.92 3.88 10.97
N ALA A 163 17.57 3.37 12.16
CA ALA A 163 18.49 3.29 13.31
C ALA A 163 19.81 2.56 12.97
N ALA A 164 19.80 1.60 12.05
CA ALA A 164 21.01 0.90 11.62
C ALA A 164 22.01 1.78 10.85
N PHE A 165 21.67 3.02 10.54
CA PHE A 165 22.51 3.98 9.86
C PHE A 165 23.00 5.12 10.79
N ASP A 166 22.94 4.94 12.09
CA ASP A 166 23.36 5.92 13.10
C ASP A 166 22.69 7.30 12.91
N VAL A 167 21.43 7.31 12.50
CA VAL A 167 20.63 8.52 12.34
C VAL A 167 19.85 8.85 13.62
N THR A 168 19.55 10.12 13.82
CA THR A 168 18.55 10.55 14.79
C THR A 168 17.18 10.51 14.12
N VAL A 169 16.20 9.84 14.73
CA VAL A 169 14.82 9.86 14.24
C VAL A 169 13.99 10.83 15.07
N ALA A 170 13.29 11.75 14.40
CA ALA A 170 12.32 12.65 15.02
C ALA A 170 10.96 12.47 14.36
N ALA A 171 9.88 12.41 15.14
CA ALA A 171 8.54 12.21 14.61
C ALA A 171 7.54 13.22 15.17
N VAL A 172 6.58 13.63 14.31
CA VAL A 172 5.39 14.37 14.72
C VAL A 172 4.18 13.46 14.59
N SER A 173 3.41 13.29 15.66
CA SER A 173 2.22 12.43 15.69
C SER A 173 1.11 13.06 16.50
N ARG A 174 -0.15 12.79 16.13
CA ARG A 174 -1.33 13.22 16.89
C ARG A 174 -1.44 12.55 18.26
N ARG A 175 -0.88 11.35 18.39
CA ARG A 175 -0.82 10.60 19.64
C ARG A 175 0.63 10.35 19.99
N LYS A 176 0.96 10.44 21.28
CA LYS A 176 2.29 10.02 21.75
C LYS A 176 2.45 8.53 21.45
N PRO A 177 3.53 8.07 20.81
CA PRO A 177 3.77 6.65 20.62
C PRO A 177 3.99 5.96 21.97
N ASP A 178 3.53 4.71 22.07
CA ASP A 178 3.72 3.89 23.27
C ASP A 178 5.19 3.44 23.40
N ASP A 179 5.87 3.25 22.25
CA ASP A 179 7.29 2.96 22.16
C ASP A 179 8.09 4.23 21.82
N PRO A 180 9.12 4.57 22.59
CA PRO A 180 10.06 5.64 22.22
C PRO A 180 10.84 5.24 20.98
N ILE A 181 11.16 6.25 20.18
CA ILE A 181 12.01 6.12 18.98
C ILE A 181 13.46 5.92 19.39
#